data_eabe7c4b2015d125ea4eea3a7f3fcbc0
#
_entry.id   eabe7c4b2015d125ea4eea3a7f3fcbc0
#
_cell.length_a   1.000
_cell.length_b   1.000
_cell.length_c   1.000
_cell.angle_alpha   90.00
_cell.angle_beta   90.00
_cell.angle_gamma   90.00
#
_symmetry.space_group_name_H-M   'P 1'
#
loop_
_entity.id
_entity.type
_entity.pdbx_description
1 polymer ?
#
loop_
_entity_poly.entity_id
_entity_poly.type
_entity_poly.pdbx_seq_one_letter_code
_entity_poly.pdbx_strand_id
1 'polypeptide(L)'
;VSPGRSDRSPTGTGTTARMAALHARGTLGVGGGLTHESIIGSQFHGTIVGETAVGPYRAIEATIRGRAWITGFHQYVIDATDPYPHGYVVADTWGTSGAITQE
;
A
#
# COMPACT_ATOMS: atom_id res chain seq x y z
N VAL A 1 -13.22 -3.69 1.36
CA VAL A 1 -13.17 -2.33 1.91
C VAL A 1 -14.57 -1.82 2.10
N SER A 2 -14.88 -1.38 3.28
CA SER A 2 -16.22 -0.86 3.53
C SER A 2 -16.21 0.68 3.56
N PRO A 3 -17.39 1.31 3.35
CA PRO A 3 -18.66 0.69 2.99
C PRO A 3 -18.85 0.60 1.48
N GLY A 4 -19.18 -0.58 0.99
CA GLY A 4 -19.55 -0.75 -0.41
C GLY A 4 -18.47 -0.50 -1.45
N ARG A 5 -17.21 -0.49 -1.05
CA ARG A 5 -16.06 -0.27 -1.93
C ARG A 5 -15.29 -1.57 -2.10
N SER A 6 -14.71 -1.74 -3.27
CA SER A 6 -13.85 -2.89 -3.55
C SER A 6 -12.47 -2.41 -3.97
N ASP A 7 -11.45 -3.02 -3.37
CA ASP A 7 -10.09 -2.84 -3.81
C ASP A 7 -9.82 -3.83 -4.94
N ARG A 8 -9.47 -3.33 -6.11
CA ARG A 8 -9.18 -4.18 -7.27
C ARG A 8 -7.77 -4.76 -7.23
N SER A 9 -6.92 -4.24 -6.36
CA SER A 9 -5.60 -4.79 -6.15
C SER A 9 -5.65 -5.89 -5.09
N PRO A 10 -4.63 -6.77 -5.04
CA PRO A 10 -4.53 -7.79 -3.99
C PRO A 10 -4.16 -7.24 -2.61
N THR A 11 -3.95 -5.97 -2.46
CA THR A 11 -3.51 -5.23 -1.27
C THR A 11 -2.11 -5.62 -0.79
N GLY A 12 -1.25 -4.61 -0.62
CA GLY A 12 0.10 -4.84 -0.12
C GLY A 12 0.12 -5.21 1.36
N THR A 13 -0.66 -4.51 2.17
CA THR A 13 -0.73 -4.76 3.61
C THR A 13 -1.30 -6.14 3.92
N GLY A 14 -2.39 -6.52 3.25
CA GLY A 14 -3.00 -7.82 3.45
C GLY A 14 -2.10 -8.97 3.03
N THR A 15 -1.39 -8.81 1.92
CA THR A 15 -0.44 -9.82 1.44
C THR A 15 0.71 -9.99 2.42
N THR A 16 1.27 -8.90 2.92
CA THR A 16 2.36 -8.94 3.89
C THR A 16 1.90 -9.56 5.20
N ALA A 17 0.71 -9.21 5.68
CA ALA A 17 0.16 -9.79 6.90
C ALA A 17 -0.05 -11.30 6.77
N ARG A 18 -0.51 -11.76 5.63
CA ARG A 18 -0.67 -13.19 5.39
C ARG A 18 0.67 -13.91 5.35
N MET A 19 1.69 -13.32 4.72
CA MET A 19 3.03 -13.89 4.72
C MET A 19 3.58 -13.98 6.14
N ALA A 20 3.38 -12.94 6.95
CA ALA A 20 3.83 -12.96 8.34
C ALA A 20 3.14 -14.08 9.15
N ALA A 21 1.85 -14.27 8.96
CA ALA A 21 1.11 -15.32 9.64
C ALA A 21 1.59 -16.71 9.22
N LEU A 22 1.81 -16.92 7.93
CA LEU A 22 2.31 -18.19 7.42
C LEU A 22 3.74 -18.47 7.90
N HIS A 23 4.56 -17.44 7.97
CA HIS A 23 5.92 -17.57 8.48
C HIS A 23 5.91 -17.94 9.98
N ALA A 24 5.06 -17.32 10.77
CA ALA A 24 4.94 -17.60 12.19
C ALA A 24 4.48 -19.05 12.45
N ARG A 25 3.70 -19.61 11.53
CA ARG A 25 3.24 -21.00 11.60
C ARG A 25 4.26 -22.00 11.08
N GLY A 26 5.39 -21.52 10.56
CA GLY A 26 6.40 -22.38 9.96
C GLY A 26 6.05 -22.88 8.56
N THR A 27 4.98 -22.39 7.96
CA THR A 27 4.54 -22.82 6.64
C THR A 27 5.32 -22.14 5.51
N LEU A 28 5.80 -20.93 5.75
CA LEU A 28 6.52 -20.13 4.77
C LEU A 28 7.83 -19.65 5.37
N GLY A 29 8.94 -20.04 4.78
CA GLY A 29 10.27 -19.67 5.27
C GLY A 29 10.86 -18.49 4.52
N VAL A 30 12.06 -18.06 4.95
CA VAL A 30 12.84 -17.06 4.24
C VAL A 30 13.15 -17.59 2.84
N GLY A 31 12.94 -16.74 1.83
CA GLY A 31 13.03 -17.13 0.43
C GLY A 31 11.74 -17.72 -0.12
N GLY A 32 10.77 -18.01 0.73
CA GLY A 32 9.47 -18.49 0.30
C GLY A 32 8.60 -17.41 -0.27
N GLY A 33 7.73 -17.77 -1.19
CA GLY A 33 6.86 -16.84 -1.90
C GLY A 33 5.39 -17.17 -1.75
N LEU A 34 4.57 -16.17 -2.00
CA LEU A 34 3.12 -16.27 -1.99
C LEU A 34 2.56 -15.46 -3.14
N THR A 35 1.63 -16.06 -3.88
CA THR A 35 0.86 -15.33 -4.89
C THR A 35 -0.51 -15.04 -4.32
N HIS A 36 -0.90 -13.78 -4.34
CA HIS A 36 -2.18 -13.32 -3.83
C HIS A 36 -2.96 -12.68 -4.97
N GLU A 37 -4.18 -13.13 -5.19
CA GLU A 37 -5.06 -12.61 -6.22
C GLU A 37 -6.08 -11.65 -5.64
N SER A 38 -6.42 -10.62 -6.43
CA SER A 38 -7.51 -9.73 -6.13
C SER A 38 -8.83 -10.29 -6.61
N ILE A 39 -9.91 -9.59 -6.30
CA ILE A 39 -11.27 -9.94 -6.73
C ILE A 39 -11.41 -9.98 -8.26
N ILE A 40 -10.56 -9.26 -8.99
CA ILE A 40 -10.58 -9.24 -10.45
C ILE A 40 -9.45 -10.06 -11.07
N GLY A 41 -8.76 -10.88 -10.27
CA GLY A 41 -7.71 -11.77 -10.77
C GLY A 41 -6.34 -11.15 -10.94
N SER A 42 -6.13 -9.88 -10.59
CA SER A 42 -4.79 -9.33 -10.58
C SER A 42 -3.98 -9.93 -9.46
N GLN A 43 -2.66 -10.01 -9.62
CA GLN A 43 -1.82 -10.78 -8.71
C GLN A 43 -0.69 -9.95 -8.16
N PHE A 44 -0.40 -10.17 -6.88
CA PHE A 44 0.85 -9.78 -6.25
C PHE A 44 1.65 -11.02 -5.91
N HIS A 45 2.95 -10.95 -6.15
CA HIS A 45 3.89 -12.00 -5.77
C HIS A 45 4.74 -11.48 -4.63
N GLY A 46 4.56 -12.06 -3.45
CA GLY A 46 5.30 -11.69 -2.27
C GLY A 46 6.43 -12.68 -1.99
N THR A 47 7.54 -12.19 -1.47
CA THR A 47 8.66 -13.02 -1.08
C THR A 47 9.19 -12.54 0.26
N ILE A 48 9.43 -13.47 1.18
CA ILE A 48 10.08 -13.18 2.45
C ILE A 48 11.58 -13.14 2.20
N VAL A 49 12.19 -11.98 2.44
CA VAL A 49 13.63 -11.81 2.21
C VAL A 49 14.45 -11.88 3.49
N GLY A 50 13.82 -11.79 4.64
CA GLY A 50 14.53 -11.90 5.91
C GLY A 50 13.62 -11.83 7.10
N GLU A 51 14.20 -12.00 8.27
CA GLU A 51 13.53 -11.84 9.55
C GLU A 51 14.09 -10.64 10.28
N THR A 52 13.23 -9.97 11.03
CA THR A 52 13.61 -8.83 11.84
C THR A 52 12.80 -8.83 13.13
N ALA A 53 12.90 -7.77 13.90
CA ALA A 53 12.13 -7.62 15.12
C ALA A 53 11.57 -6.22 15.21
N VAL A 54 10.34 -6.12 15.70
CA VAL A 54 9.69 -4.84 16.00
C VAL A 54 9.34 -4.88 17.47
N GLY A 55 10.15 -4.20 18.28
CA GLY A 55 10.03 -4.30 19.74
C GLY A 55 10.23 -5.75 20.20
N PRO A 56 9.30 -6.30 20.99
CA PRO A 56 9.40 -7.68 21.47
C PRO A 56 8.90 -8.70 20.44
N TYR A 57 8.45 -8.28 19.27
CA TYR A 57 7.81 -9.17 18.31
C TYR A 57 8.76 -9.53 17.19
N ARG A 58 8.67 -10.79 16.75
CA ARG A 58 9.31 -11.22 15.52
C ARG A 58 8.53 -10.67 14.34
N ALA A 59 9.26 -10.25 13.30
CA ALA A 59 8.67 -9.71 12.09
C ALA A 59 9.40 -10.24 10.87
N ILE A 60 8.82 -10.03 9.71
CA ILE A 60 9.44 -10.39 8.44
C ILE A 60 9.76 -9.14 7.64
N GLU A 61 10.77 -9.25 6.81
CA GLU A 61 11.01 -8.31 5.72
C GLU A 61 10.56 -8.98 4.45
N ALA A 62 9.71 -8.31 3.69
CA ALA A 62 9.11 -8.88 2.50
C ALA A 62 9.19 -7.92 1.34
N THR A 63 9.22 -8.49 0.13
CA THR A 63 9.05 -7.73 -1.10
C THR A 63 7.76 -8.16 -1.77
N ILE A 64 7.13 -7.23 -2.48
CA ILE A 64 5.92 -7.49 -3.23
C ILE A 64 6.15 -7.03 -4.65
N ARG A 65 5.86 -7.90 -5.60
CA ARG A 65 5.95 -7.61 -7.02
C ARG A 65 4.56 -7.67 -7.63
N GLY A 66 4.23 -6.63 -8.37
CA GLY A 66 2.97 -6.55 -9.09
C GLY A 66 3.18 -6.05 -10.50
N ARG A 67 2.06 -5.84 -11.20
CA ARG A 67 2.06 -5.26 -12.54
C ARG A 67 1.17 -4.05 -12.56
N ALA A 68 1.56 -3.08 -13.37
CA ALA A 68 0.76 -1.90 -13.61
C ALA A 68 0.72 -1.64 -15.12
N TRP A 69 -0.31 -0.94 -15.54
CA TRP A 69 -0.49 -0.58 -16.94
C TRP A 69 -0.61 0.92 -17.06
N ILE A 70 -0.07 1.46 -18.13
CA ILE A 70 -0.22 2.88 -18.42
C ILE A 70 -1.65 3.12 -18.86
N THR A 71 -2.37 3.95 -18.14
CA THR A 71 -3.76 4.26 -18.42
C THR A 71 -3.96 5.65 -19.02
N GLY A 72 -2.92 6.46 -19.05
CA GLY A 72 -3.05 7.79 -19.63
C GLY A 72 -1.77 8.60 -19.54
N PHE A 73 -1.75 9.66 -20.30
CA PHE A 73 -0.70 10.69 -20.25
C PHE A 73 -1.39 12.01 -20.02
N HIS A 74 -0.92 12.76 -19.02
CA HIS A 74 -1.58 13.98 -18.60
C HIS A 74 -0.60 15.14 -18.60
N GLN A 75 -1.12 16.31 -18.92
CA GLN A 75 -0.36 17.54 -18.83
C GLN A 75 -1.09 18.50 -17.89
N TYR A 76 -0.41 18.95 -16.87
CA TYR A 76 -0.95 19.87 -15.87
C TYR A 76 -0.25 21.21 -16.00
N VAL A 77 -1.01 22.27 -15.88
CA VAL A 77 -0.48 23.62 -15.97
C VAL A 77 -0.86 24.41 -14.73
N ILE A 78 -0.03 25.40 -14.40
CA ILE A 78 -0.33 26.37 -13.37
C ILE A 78 -0.76 27.64 -14.07
N ASP A 79 -1.98 28.07 -13.79
CA ASP A 79 -2.55 29.28 -14.36
C ASP A 79 -2.43 30.39 -13.31
N ALA A 80 -1.81 31.51 -13.68
CA ALA A 80 -1.61 32.61 -12.74
C ALA A 80 -2.91 33.23 -12.27
N THR A 81 -4.00 33.03 -13.00
CA THR A 81 -5.32 33.57 -12.62
C THR A 81 -6.10 32.59 -11.74
N ASP A 82 -5.60 31.38 -11.55
CA ASP A 82 -6.22 30.40 -10.65
C ASP A 82 -6.00 30.87 -9.21
N PRO A 83 -7.08 31.03 -8.40
CA PRO A 83 -6.91 31.43 -7.01
C PRO A 83 -6.21 30.38 -6.13
N TYR A 84 -6.10 29.13 -6.60
CA TYR A 84 -5.49 28.05 -5.85
C TYR A 84 -4.49 27.26 -6.71
N PRO A 85 -3.43 27.90 -7.20
CA PRO A 85 -2.55 27.24 -8.17
C PRO A 85 -1.78 26.07 -7.59
N HIS A 86 -1.64 25.99 -6.28
CA HIS A 86 -0.95 24.90 -5.59
C HIS A 86 -1.92 24.04 -4.80
N GLY A 87 -3.23 24.16 -5.06
CA GLY A 87 -4.23 23.42 -4.32
C GLY A 87 -4.52 24.03 -2.96
N TYR A 88 -5.36 23.37 -2.22
CA TYR A 88 -5.71 23.78 -0.87
C TYR A 88 -6.21 22.59 -0.08
N VAL A 89 -6.22 22.73 1.24
CA VAL A 89 -6.71 21.68 2.14
C VAL A 89 -8.02 22.16 2.75
N VAL A 90 -9.07 21.37 2.57
CA VAL A 90 -10.40 21.68 3.12
C VAL A 90 -10.51 21.19 4.55
N ALA A 91 -10.07 19.97 4.80
CA ALA A 91 -10.20 19.36 6.12
C ALA A 91 -9.11 18.32 6.31
N ASP A 92 -8.69 18.16 7.58
CA ASP A 92 -7.81 17.08 7.98
C ASP A 92 -8.67 15.92 8.46
N THR A 93 -8.85 14.93 7.61
CA THR A 93 -9.70 13.79 7.92
C THR A 93 -9.06 12.82 8.90
N TRP A 94 -7.79 12.97 9.17
CA TRP A 94 -7.10 12.11 10.12
C TRP A 94 -7.09 12.67 11.54
N GLY A 95 -7.59 13.88 11.70
CA GLY A 95 -7.66 14.51 13.01
C GLY A 95 -6.31 14.87 13.60
N THR A 96 -5.28 14.88 12.80
CA THR A 96 -3.95 15.19 13.28
C THR A 96 -3.75 16.70 13.23
N SER A 97 -4.04 17.34 14.32
CA SER A 97 -3.86 18.76 14.40
C SER A 97 -2.42 19.14 14.16
N GLY A 98 -2.20 20.17 13.42
CA GLY A 98 -0.86 20.63 13.11
C GLY A 98 -0.14 19.80 12.05
N ALA A 99 -0.70 18.71 11.62
CA ALA A 99 -0.13 17.94 10.52
C ALA A 99 -0.18 18.73 9.22
N ILE A 100 -1.14 19.61 9.10
CA ILE A 100 -1.33 20.39 7.91
C ILE A 100 -1.12 21.85 8.25
N THR A 101 -0.09 22.40 7.70
CA THR A 101 0.17 23.82 7.78
C THR A 101 -0.15 24.43 6.44
N GLN A 102 -0.63 25.65 6.46
CA GLN A 102 -1.16 26.28 5.27
C GLN A 102 -0.19 27.26 4.65
N GLU A 103 1.01 27.25 5.05
CA GLU A 103 2.03 28.13 4.47
C GLU A 103 2.45 27.70 3.09
#